data_172afbd8877fc22a4caa6192c7dcc985
#
_entry.id   172afbd8877fc22a4caa6192c7dcc985
#
_cell.length_a   1.000
_cell.length_b   1.000
_cell.length_c   1.000
_cell.angle_alpha   90.00
_cell.angle_beta   90.00
_cell.angle_gamma   90.00
#
_symmetry.space_group_name_H-M   'P 1'
#
loop_
_entity.id
_entity.type
_entity.pdbx_description
1 polymer ?
#
loop_
_entity_poly.entity_id
_entity_poly.type
_entity_poly.pdbx_seq_one_letter_code
_entity_poly.pdbx_strand_id
1 'polypeptide(L)'
;MYGLVILGPLLERHFGHKRFLLLYVLTAFSGNVLSFILGDENGYSVGASTAIFGLVAAEGVFFFQNKKLFGNQAKSAIGNVAFIILVNLFMGLAPGIDNWGHVGGLLGGLIFTWYAGPRWQLEGIYPDFKLHDSTELREVINGAGIVLILFGFLAMWGMFFR
;
A
#
# COMPACT_ATOMS: atom_id res chain seq x y z
N MET A 1 -13.48 5.03 6.41
CA MET A 1 -14.34 4.37 5.39
C MET A 1 -14.41 5.16 4.08
N TYR A 2 -14.53 6.50 4.10
CA TYR A 2 -14.60 7.30 2.86
C TYR A 2 -13.40 7.09 1.92
N GLY A 3 -12.18 7.03 2.44
CA GLY A 3 -10.98 6.75 1.64
C GLY A 3 -11.03 5.41 0.90
N LEU A 4 -11.60 4.36 1.51
CA LEU A 4 -11.74 3.05 0.86
C LEU A 4 -12.75 3.09 -0.30
N VAL A 5 -13.83 3.88 -0.17
CA VAL A 5 -14.82 4.03 -1.24
C VAL A 5 -14.24 4.77 -2.46
N ILE A 6 -13.29 5.67 -2.25
CA ILE A 6 -12.65 6.41 -3.35
C ILE A 6 -11.49 5.62 -3.95
N LEU A 7 -10.55 5.15 -3.13
CA LEU A 7 -9.33 4.49 -3.61
C LEU A 7 -9.55 3.01 -3.97
N GLY A 8 -10.48 2.34 -3.26
CA GLY A 8 -10.73 0.91 -3.44
C GLY A 8 -11.05 0.54 -4.88
N PRO A 9 -12.12 1.09 -5.49
CA PRO A 9 -12.51 0.75 -6.85
C PRO A 9 -11.42 1.07 -7.89
N LEU A 10 -10.66 2.17 -7.69
CA LEU A 10 -9.58 2.56 -8.57
C LEU A 10 -8.46 1.53 -8.56
N LEU A 11 -7.97 1.16 -7.38
CA LEU A 11 -6.88 0.20 -7.23
C LEU A 11 -7.33 -1.21 -7.60
N GLU A 12 -8.53 -1.62 -7.17
CA GLU A 12 -9.08 -2.93 -7.49
C GLU A 12 -9.22 -3.16 -9.00
N ARG A 13 -9.59 -2.11 -9.74
CA ARG A 13 -9.65 -2.15 -11.22
C ARG A 13 -8.27 -2.40 -11.84
N HIS A 14 -7.21 -1.85 -11.26
CA HIS A 14 -5.85 -2.01 -11.79
C HIS A 14 -5.17 -3.30 -11.32
N PHE A 15 -5.36 -3.67 -10.05
CA PHE A 15 -4.71 -4.82 -9.42
C PHE A 15 -5.46 -6.14 -9.61
N GLY A 16 -6.77 -6.06 -9.89
CA GLY A 16 -7.70 -7.20 -9.82
C GLY A 16 -8.06 -7.57 -8.37
N HIS A 17 -9.21 -8.21 -8.18
CA HIS A 17 -9.80 -8.48 -6.85
C HIS A 17 -8.85 -9.19 -5.88
N LYS A 18 -8.18 -10.27 -6.33
CA LYS A 18 -7.32 -11.09 -5.45
C LYS A 18 -6.11 -10.32 -4.94
N ARG A 19 -5.43 -9.58 -5.84
CA ARG A 19 -4.22 -8.83 -5.50
C ARG A 19 -4.56 -7.61 -4.66
N PHE A 20 -5.70 -6.95 -4.95
CA PHE A 20 -6.22 -5.86 -4.14
C PHE A 20 -6.56 -6.30 -2.70
N LEU A 21 -7.27 -7.43 -2.54
CA LEU A 21 -7.59 -7.97 -1.23
C LEU A 21 -6.32 -8.34 -0.45
N LEU A 22 -5.35 -8.97 -1.10
CA LEU A 22 -4.06 -9.31 -0.50
C LEU A 22 -3.30 -8.06 -0.04
N LEU A 23 -3.23 -7.03 -0.88
CA LEU A 23 -2.66 -5.73 -0.54
C LEU A 23 -3.34 -5.14 0.71
N TYR A 24 -4.66 -5.09 0.73
CA TYR A 24 -5.44 -4.53 1.83
C TYR A 24 -5.15 -5.25 3.16
N VAL A 25 -5.14 -6.59 3.16
CA VAL A 25 -4.87 -7.40 4.35
C VAL A 25 -3.42 -7.25 4.82
N LEU A 26 -2.45 -7.28 3.90
CA LEU A 26 -1.03 -7.13 4.24
C LEU A 26 -0.71 -5.75 4.82
N THR A 27 -1.33 -4.70 4.29
CA THR A 27 -1.13 -3.34 4.79
C THR A 27 -1.80 -3.10 6.14
N ALA A 28 -2.97 -3.72 6.38
CA ALA A 28 -3.56 -3.76 7.70
C ALA A 28 -2.67 -4.49 8.70
N PHE A 29 -2.11 -5.64 8.32
CA PHE A 29 -1.18 -6.41 9.16
C PHE A 29 0.07 -5.61 9.52
N SER A 30 0.77 -5.07 8.52
CA SER A 30 1.99 -4.29 8.74
C SER A 30 1.76 -3.03 9.60
N GLY A 31 0.62 -2.36 9.41
CA GLY A 31 0.21 -1.23 10.23
C GLY A 31 -0.03 -1.61 11.67
N ASN A 32 -0.80 -2.68 11.91
CA ASN A 32 -1.05 -3.17 13.27
C ASN A 32 0.23 -3.62 13.98
N VAL A 33 1.19 -4.20 13.26
CA VAL A 33 2.49 -4.58 13.84
C VAL A 33 3.28 -3.35 14.29
N LEU A 34 3.38 -2.30 13.47
CA LEU A 34 4.09 -1.09 13.90
C LEU A 34 3.35 -0.36 15.03
N SER A 35 2.04 -0.28 14.97
CA SER A 35 1.20 0.25 16.05
C SER A 35 1.44 -0.50 17.36
N PHE A 36 1.48 -1.85 17.30
CA PHE A 36 1.76 -2.69 18.47
C PHE A 36 3.15 -2.42 19.04
N ILE A 37 4.20 -2.25 18.24
CA ILE A 37 5.58 -2.11 18.74
C ILE A 37 5.87 -0.68 19.21
N LEU A 38 5.38 0.34 18.50
CA LEU A 38 5.78 1.74 18.68
C LEU A 38 4.65 2.64 19.19
N GLY A 39 3.41 2.15 19.20
CA GLY A 39 2.25 2.88 19.68
C GLY A 39 2.19 2.97 21.22
N ASP A 40 1.20 3.67 21.72
CA ASP A 40 0.95 3.78 23.16
C ASP A 40 0.46 2.44 23.71
N GLU A 41 1.04 1.98 24.83
CA GLU A 41 0.69 0.71 25.49
C GLU A 41 -0.77 0.69 25.99
N ASN A 42 -1.30 1.84 26.35
CA ASN A 42 -2.68 1.99 26.82
C ASN A 42 -3.63 2.49 25.71
N GLY A 43 -3.11 2.67 24.49
CA GLY A 43 -3.86 3.17 23.35
C GLY A 43 -4.60 2.04 22.61
N TYR A 44 -5.88 2.26 22.33
CA TYR A 44 -6.64 1.39 21.43
C TYR A 44 -6.70 2.02 20.04
N SER A 45 -6.13 1.35 19.05
CA SER A 45 -6.25 1.76 17.65
C SER A 45 -7.34 0.93 16.98
N VAL A 46 -8.37 1.60 16.48
CA VAL A 46 -9.49 0.94 15.78
C VAL A 46 -9.77 1.68 14.47
N GLY A 47 -9.65 0.99 13.36
CA GLY A 47 -10.04 1.55 12.07
C GLY A 47 -9.33 0.93 10.89
N ALA A 48 -9.91 1.14 9.70
CA ALA A 48 -9.32 0.72 8.44
C ALA A 48 -8.23 1.69 7.92
N SER A 49 -7.89 2.73 8.68
CA SER A 49 -6.98 3.79 8.22
C SER A 49 -5.58 3.27 7.91
N THR A 50 -5.07 2.34 8.69
CA THR A 50 -3.77 1.69 8.46
C THR A 50 -3.72 1.04 7.08
N ALA A 51 -4.75 0.26 6.72
CA ALA A 51 -4.86 -0.35 5.41
C ALA A 51 -5.02 0.70 4.30
N ILE A 52 -5.82 1.74 4.53
CA ILE A 52 -6.02 2.82 3.57
C ILE A 52 -4.71 3.56 3.27
N PHE A 53 -3.86 3.81 4.26
CA PHE A 53 -2.53 4.38 4.02
C PHE A 53 -1.66 3.48 3.14
N GLY A 54 -1.77 2.16 3.30
CA GLY A 54 -1.12 1.22 2.40
C GLY A 54 -1.65 1.28 0.97
N LEU A 55 -2.97 1.49 0.80
CA LEU A 55 -3.56 1.70 -0.52
C LEU A 55 -3.08 3.02 -1.16
N VAL A 56 -2.94 4.09 -0.39
CA VAL A 56 -2.38 5.36 -0.85
C VAL A 56 -0.94 5.17 -1.33
N ALA A 57 -0.11 4.45 -0.56
CA ALA A 57 1.25 4.11 -0.96
C ALA A 57 1.28 3.28 -2.25
N ALA A 58 0.39 2.29 -2.36
CA ALA A 58 0.25 1.43 -3.54
C ALA A 58 -0.11 2.23 -4.80
N GLU A 59 -0.99 3.23 -4.69
CA GLU A 59 -1.33 4.14 -5.79
C GLU A 59 -0.08 4.88 -6.28
N GLY A 60 0.72 5.43 -5.36
CA GLY A 60 1.95 6.14 -5.69
C GLY A 60 2.95 5.24 -6.43
N VAL A 61 3.20 4.02 -5.93
CA VAL A 61 4.10 3.04 -6.57
C VAL A 61 3.56 2.62 -7.94
N PHE A 62 2.26 2.36 -8.05
CA PHE A 62 1.62 1.98 -9.31
C PHE A 62 1.86 3.04 -10.39
N PHE A 63 1.56 4.31 -10.10
CA PHE A 63 1.79 5.39 -11.07
C PHE A 63 3.27 5.62 -11.35
N PHE A 64 4.14 5.44 -10.36
CA PHE A 64 5.59 5.53 -10.57
C PHE A 64 6.12 4.45 -11.51
N GLN A 65 5.71 3.19 -11.34
CA GLN A 65 6.13 2.08 -12.18
C GLN A 65 5.57 2.19 -13.61
N ASN A 66 4.36 2.72 -13.75
CA ASN A 66 3.66 2.87 -15.02
C ASN A 66 3.75 4.30 -15.62
N LYS A 67 4.70 5.12 -15.17
CA LYS A 67 4.82 6.55 -15.57
C LYS A 67 5.00 6.76 -17.08
N LYS A 68 5.56 5.80 -17.79
CA LYS A 68 5.71 5.87 -19.25
C LYS A 68 4.34 5.79 -19.96
N LEU A 69 3.40 5.05 -19.40
CA LEU A 69 2.06 4.88 -19.95
C LEU A 69 1.15 6.09 -19.62
N PHE A 70 1.23 6.56 -18.37
CA PHE A 70 0.33 7.61 -17.87
C PHE A 70 0.88 9.04 -18.01
N GLY A 71 2.17 9.21 -18.32
CA GLY A 71 2.76 10.53 -18.59
C GLY A 71 2.53 11.57 -17.47
N ASN A 72 1.90 12.69 -17.82
CA ASN A 72 1.60 13.77 -16.86
C ASN A 72 0.58 13.38 -15.78
N GLN A 73 -0.33 12.44 -16.07
CA GLN A 73 -1.26 11.94 -15.06
C GLN A 73 -0.51 11.22 -13.94
N ALA A 74 0.54 10.45 -14.25
CA ALA A 74 1.38 9.82 -13.23
C ALA A 74 2.05 10.85 -12.32
N LYS A 75 2.59 11.94 -12.88
CA LYS A 75 3.19 13.01 -12.07
C LYS A 75 2.19 13.65 -11.12
N SER A 76 1.00 13.96 -11.61
CA SER A 76 -0.07 14.53 -10.79
C SER A 76 -0.52 13.57 -9.69
N ALA A 77 -0.73 12.29 -10.02
CA ALA A 77 -1.13 11.27 -9.05
C ALA A 77 -0.07 11.08 -7.95
N ILE A 78 1.22 10.97 -8.32
CA ILE A 78 2.32 10.85 -7.35
C ILE A 78 2.38 12.10 -6.45
N GLY A 79 2.23 13.31 -7.01
CA GLY A 79 2.17 14.54 -6.24
C GLY A 79 1.01 14.57 -5.24
N ASN A 80 -0.18 14.16 -5.67
CA ASN A 80 -1.36 14.06 -4.81
C ASN A 80 -1.15 13.03 -3.68
N VAL A 81 -0.61 11.84 -4.00
CA VAL A 81 -0.28 10.81 -3.03
C VAL A 81 0.70 11.35 -1.98
N ALA A 82 1.79 11.99 -2.41
CA ALA A 82 2.76 12.59 -1.50
C ALA A 82 2.12 13.64 -0.59
N PHE A 83 1.27 14.51 -1.15
CA PHE A 83 0.54 15.52 -0.39
C PHE A 83 -0.41 14.89 0.63
N ILE A 84 -1.20 13.87 0.24
CA ILE A 84 -2.11 13.14 1.13
C ILE A 84 -1.33 12.52 2.28
N ILE A 85 -0.20 11.86 2.01
CA ILE A 85 0.64 11.23 3.03
C ILE A 85 1.14 12.29 4.02
N LEU A 86 1.74 13.37 3.52
CA LEU A 86 2.32 14.42 4.36
C LEU A 86 1.26 15.07 5.27
N VAL A 87 0.12 15.48 4.70
CA VAL A 87 -0.95 16.13 5.47
C VAL A 87 -1.51 15.20 6.53
N ASN A 88 -1.79 13.94 6.15
CA ASN A 88 -2.40 13.01 7.10
C ASN A 88 -1.42 12.53 8.18
N LEU A 89 -0.13 12.34 7.89
CA LEU A 89 0.88 12.06 8.92
C LEU A 89 1.09 13.24 9.85
N PHE A 90 1.04 14.48 9.33
CA PHE A 90 1.09 15.68 10.15
C PHE A 90 -0.14 15.79 11.07
N MET A 91 -1.34 15.56 10.54
CA MET A 91 -2.57 15.50 11.34
C MET A 91 -2.56 14.33 12.33
N GLY A 92 -1.88 13.23 11.98
CA GLY A 92 -1.69 12.06 12.83
C GLY A 92 -0.82 12.30 14.07
N LEU A 93 -0.17 13.48 14.18
CA LEU A 93 0.50 13.89 15.41
C LEU A 93 -0.48 14.34 16.52
N ALA A 94 -1.75 14.52 16.19
CA ALA A 94 -2.79 14.86 17.17
C ALA A 94 -3.07 13.67 18.11
N PRO A 95 -3.37 13.94 19.39
CA PRO A 95 -3.69 12.89 20.36
C PRO A 95 -4.86 12.01 19.89
N GLY A 96 -4.74 10.70 20.10
CA GLY A 96 -5.78 9.73 19.73
C GLY A 96 -5.72 9.22 18.28
N ILE A 97 -4.71 9.61 17.51
CA ILE A 97 -4.48 9.10 16.17
C ILE A 97 -3.27 8.16 16.18
N ASP A 98 -3.46 6.94 15.66
CA ASP A 98 -2.41 5.93 15.55
C ASP A 98 -1.52 6.20 14.31
N ASN A 99 -0.56 7.09 14.49
CA ASN A 99 0.36 7.46 13.43
C ASN A 99 1.35 6.34 13.07
N TRP A 100 1.73 5.49 14.04
CA TRP A 100 2.59 4.35 13.78
C TRP A 100 1.90 3.28 12.94
N GLY A 101 0.61 3.07 13.17
CA GLY A 101 -0.20 2.23 12.30
C GLY A 101 -0.24 2.75 10.86
N HIS A 102 -0.37 4.07 10.67
CA HIS A 102 -0.32 4.70 9.35
C HIS A 102 1.03 4.47 8.65
N VAL A 103 2.13 4.68 9.36
CA VAL A 103 3.50 4.43 8.83
C VAL A 103 3.69 2.96 8.48
N GLY A 104 3.25 2.05 9.34
CA GLY A 104 3.32 0.61 9.06
C GLY A 104 2.52 0.19 7.83
N GLY A 105 1.31 0.74 7.69
CA GLY A 105 0.48 0.53 6.49
C GLY A 105 1.15 1.04 5.22
N LEU A 106 1.70 2.26 5.24
CA LEU A 106 2.49 2.84 4.15
C LEU A 106 3.65 1.93 3.74
N LEU A 107 4.46 1.49 4.69
CA LEU A 107 5.62 0.64 4.42
C LEU A 107 5.20 -0.70 3.82
N GLY A 108 4.18 -1.35 4.38
CA GLY A 108 3.63 -2.59 3.83
C GLY A 108 3.12 -2.43 2.40
N GLY A 109 2.40 -1.33 2.13
CA GLY A 109 1.89 -1.01 0.80
C GLY A 109 2.99 -0.71 -0.22
N LEU A 110 4.01 0.07 0.19
CA LEU A 110 5.20 0.33 -0.63
C LEU A 110 5.91 -0.96 -1.01
N ILE A 111 6.25 -1.79 -0.02
CA ILE A 111 7.00 -3.04 -0.24
C ILE A 111 6.19 -3.99 -1.12
N PHE A 112 4.94 -4.28 -0.74
CA PHE A 112 4.12 -5.20 -1.51
C PHE A 112 3.98 -4.74 -2.96
N THR A 113 3.60 -3.47 -3.17
CA THR A 113 3.31 -2.96 -4.51
C THR A 113 4.57 -2.83 -5.36
N TRP A 114 5.73 -2.60 -4.76
CA TRP A 114 6.98 -2.56 -5.50
C TRP A 114 7.27 -3.86 -6.25
N TYR A 115 6.97 -5.00 -5.63
CA TYR A 115 7.16 -6.33 -6.22
C TYR A 115 5.92 -6.83 -6.95
N ALA A 116 4.75 -6.65 -6.37
CA ALA A 116 3.48 -7.25 -6.78
C ALA A 116 2.54 -6.30 -7.53
N GLY A 117 2.90 -5.02 -7.65
CA GLY A 117 2.09 -4.04 -8.36
C GLY A 117 2.01 -4.35 -9.86
N PRO A 118 0.87 -4.08 -10.49
CA PRO A 118 0.70 -4.33 -11.93
C PRO A 118 1.61 -3.41 -12.75
N ARG A 119 2.34 -4.01 -13.68
CA ARG A 119 3.22 -3.33 -14.63
C ARG A 119 2.64 -3.46 -16.02
N TRP A 120 1.90 -2.46 -16.43
CA TRP A 120 1.21 -2.44 -17.69
C TRP A 120 2.15 -2.17 -18.86
N GLN A 121 2.09 -3.05 -19.86
CA GLN A 121 2.84 -2.93 -21.11
C GLN A 121 1.87 -2.93 -22.29
N LEU A 122 2.20 -2.15 -23.32
CA LEU A 122 1.50 -2.16 -24.59
C LEU A 122 2.12 -3.26 -25.46
N GLU A 123 1.33 -4.27 -25.78
CA GLU A 123 1.71 -5.35 -26.70
C GLU A 123 0.85 -5.30 -27.96
N GLY A 124 1.45 -5.71 -29.08
CA GLY A 124 0.76 -5.79 -30.36
C GLY A 124 1.37 -4.90 -31.45
N ILE A 125 0.83 -5.06 -32.67
CA ILE A 125 1.19 -4.28 -33.85
C ILE A 125 -0.02 -3.44 -34.22
N TYR A 126 0.22 -2.19 -34.62
CA TYR A 126 -0.86 -1.31 -35.08
C TYR A 126 -1.76 -2.01 -36.11
N PRO A 127 -3.13 -1.97 -35.99
CA PRO A 127 -3.89 -1.21 -34.98
C PRO A 127 -4.23 -2.00 -33.70
N ASP A 128 -3.84 -3.26 -33.56
CA ASP A 128 -4.29 -4.18 -32.49
C ASP A 128 -3.40 -4.12 -31.24
N PHE A 129 -3.40 -2.97 -30.54
CA PHE A 129 -2.72 -2.85 -29.25
C PHE A 129 -3.55 -3.41 -28.10
N LYS A 130 -2.89 -4.19 -27.23
CA LYS A 130 -3.48 -4.69 -25.97
C LYS A 130 -2.61 -4.28 -24.79
N LEU A 131 -3.28 -3.90 -23.69
CA LEU A 131 -2.61 -3.70 -22.40
C LEU A 131 -2.47 -5.06 -21.72
N HIS A 132 -1.24 -5.41 -21.38
CA HIS A 132 -0.90 -6.63 -20.64
C HIS A 132 -0.21 -6.28 -19.35
N ASP A 133 -0.59 -6.95 -18.23
CA ASP A 133 0.13 -6.87 -16.96
C ASP A 133 1.28 -7.88 -16.97
N SER A 134 2.51 -7.39 -16.99
CA SER A 134 3.70 -8.23 -17.04
C SER A 134 4.12 -8.80 -15.68
N THR A 135 3.37 -8.50 -14.60
CA THR A 135 3.68 -8.99 -13.26
C THR A 135 3.30 -10.46 -13.09
N GLU A 136 4.28 -11.30 -12.82
CA GLU A 136 4.10 -12.73 -12.61
C GLU A 136 3.56 -13.08 -11.22
N LEU A 137 2.89 -14.23 -11.10
CA LEU A 137 2.41 -14.75 -9.81
C LEU A 137 3.55 -14.91 -8.78
N ARG A 138 4.75 -15.30 -9.24
CA ARG A 138 5.94 -15.42 -8.39
C ARG A 138 6.31 -14.09 -7.73
N GLU A 139 6.19 -12.99 -8.44
CA GLU A 139 6.47 -11.64 -7.90
C GLU A 139 5.45 -11.25 -6.83
N VAL A 140 4.18 -11.63 -7.04
CA VAL A 140 3.12 -11.42 -6.05
C VAL A 140 3.39 -12.22 -4.77
N ILE A 141 3.79 -13.49 -4.91
CA ILE A 141 4.14 -14.35 -3.77
C ILE A 141 5.37 -13.79 -3.05
N ASN A 142 6.40 -13.37 -3.78
CA ASN A 142 7.60 -12.77 -3.20
C ASN A 142 7.28 -11.48 -2.44
N GLY A 143 6.51 -10.57 -3.04
CA GLY A 143 6.10 -9.34 -2.37
C GLY A 143 5.31 -9.58 -1.08
N ALA A 144 4.36 -10.52 -1.11
CA ALA A 144 3.62 -10.93 0.08
C ALA A 144 4.52 -11.57 1.13
N GLY A 145 5.42 -12.47 0.72
CA GLY A 145 6.39 -13.14 1.59
C GLY A 145 7.31 -12.16 2.29
N ILE A 146 7.83 -11.15 1.57
CA ILE A 146 8.70 -10.12 2.16
C ILE A 146 7.96 -9.35 3.26
N VAL A 147 6.72 -8.91 2.99
CA VAL A 147 5.92 -8.19 4.01
C VAL A 147 5.65 -9.08 5.22
N LEU A 148 5.21 -10.33 5.00
CA LEU A 148 4.89 -11.25 6.10
C LEU A 148 6.13 -11.61 6.93
N ILE A 149 7.27 -11.88 6.31
CA ILE A 149 8.50 -12.22 7.02
C ILE A 149 9.03 -11.01 7.80
N LEU A 150 9.12 -9.85 7.17
CA LEU A 150 9.63 -8.64 7.80
C LEU A 150 8.77 -8.23 9.00
N PHE A 151 7.48 -8.06 8.78
CA PHE A 151 6.58 -7.60 9.85
C PHE A 151 6.25 -8.73 10.85
N GLY A 152 6.23 -9.98 10.41
CA GLY A 152 6.11 -11.13 11.32
C GLY A 152 7.30 -11.24 12.27
N PHE A 153 8.53 -11.05 11.78
CA PHE A 153 9.73 -10.99 12.63
C PHE A 153 9.66 -9.82 13.62
N LEU A 154 9.26 -8.63 13.14
CA LEU A 154 9.06 -7.46 14.01
C LEU A 154 8.00 -7.71 15.09
N ALA A 155 6.89 -8.36 14.74
CA ALA A 155 5.85 -8.69 15.70
C ALA A 155 6.37 -9.66 16.78
N MET A 156 7.09 -10.71 16.37
CA MET A 156 7.72 -11.65 17.31
C MET A 156 8.72 -10.93 18.22
N TRP A 157 9.59 -10.10 17.65
CA TRP A 157 10.55 -9.32 18.44
C TRP A 157 9.83 -8.42 19.46
N GLY A 158 8.77 -7.73 19.05
CA GLY A 158 7.96 -6.88 19.95
C GLY A 158 7.33 -7.66 21.10
N MET A 159 6.93 -8.91 20.90
CA MET A 159 6.36 -9.75 21.96
C MET A 159 7.39 -10.13 23.06
N PHE A 160 8.69 -10.13 22.74
CA PHE A 160 9.74 -10.48 23.72
C PHE A 160 10.35 -9.26 24.42
N PHE A 161 10.30 -8.06 23.78
CA PHE A 161 11.04 -6.89 24.25
C PHE A 161 10.14 -5.70 24.63
N ARG A 162 8.85 -5.83 24.51
CA ARG A 162 7.85 -4.88 24.96
C ARG A 162 7.09 -5.44 26.17
#